data_51f5d2ab2faba77ca7e97ffa292b6f9c
#
_entry.id   51f5d2ab2faba77ca7e97ffa292b6f9c
#
_cell.length_a   1.000
_cell.length_b   1.000
_cell.length_c   1.000
_cell.angle_alpha   90.00
_cell.angle_beta   90.00
_cell.angle_gamma   90.00
#
_symmetry.space_group_name_H-M   'P 1'
#
loop_
_entity.id
_entity.type
_entity.pdbx_description
1 polymer ?
#
loop_
_entity_poly.entity_id
_entity_poly.type
_entity_poly.pdbx_seq_one_letter_code
_entity_poly.pdbx_strand_id
1 'polypeptide(L)'
;MILTIDGAATFAATGGRPFDAADPAVLFLHGAGMDHTVWALQARYFAHHGRSVLALDLPGHGRSAGSIRGSVAALADWVAQALDAAGLARAALVGHSMGALIALEAAARMPGRVRSLALLGIAGRMPVHPDLQTAAAAGQRLAPELMVAWGHGRAGQIGGHPSPGLWMMGNAISLIERSREGVLAADLAACNAYDGALAAAARVDCPTLFLLGAADRMTPPVHAKALSEAIKSARTVVLPDTGHMLVTERPDAVIDALKEIV
;
A
#
# COMPACT_ATOMS: atom_id res chain seq x y z
N MET A 1 -15.68 -2.73 8.82
CA MET A 1 -16.55 -1.63 9.28
C MET A 1 -16.75 -0.59 8.19
N ILE A 2 -17.65 0.35 8.39
CA ILE A 2 -17.84 1.50 7.49
C ILE A 2 -17.52 2.77 8.28
N LEU A 3 -16.69 3.62 7.72
CA LEU A 3 -16.43 4.98 8.16
C LEU A 3 -17.14 5.96 7.22
N THR A 4 -17.43 7.16 7.69
CA THR A 4 -17.91 8.25 6.82
C THR A 4 -16.79 9.29 6.69
N ILE A 5 -16.28 9.47 5.47
CA ILE A 5 -15.21 10.42 5.17
C ILE A 5 -15.66 11.30 4.00
N ASP A 6 -15.64 12.61 4.18
CA ASP A 6 -16.17 13.60 3.21
C ASP A 6 -17.60 13.25 2.74
N GLY A 7 -18.46 12.77 3.65
CA GLY A 7 -19.82 12.35 3.35
C GLY A 7 -19.96 11.04 2.58
N ALA A 8 -18.85 10.37 2.26
CA ALA A 8 -18.83 9.11 1.53
C ALA A 8 -18.56 7.91 2.46
N ALA A 9 -19.23 6.79 2.18
CA ALA A 9 -19.00 5.54 2.91
C ALA A 9 -17.64 4.95 2.51
N THR A 10 -16.76 4.77 3.49
CA THR A 10 -15.44 4.16 3.34
C THR A 10 -15.41 2.80 4.01
N PHE A 11 -15.06 1.77 3.29
CA PHE A 11 -14.91 0.42 3.83
C PHE A 11 -13.51 0.22 4.43
N ALA A 12 -13.48 -0.41 5.61
CA ALA A 12 -12.27 -0.86 6.27
C ALA A 12 -12.44 -2.31 6.75
N ALA A 13 -11.57 -3.21 6.35
CA ALA A 13 -11.49 -4.55 6.93
C ALA A 13 -10.74 -4.48 8.25
N THR A 14 -11.28 -5.14 9.28
CA THR A 14 -10.75 -5.10 10.66
C THR A 14 -9.99 -6.37 11.05
N GLY A 15 -9.60 -7.18 10.06
CA GLY A 15 -8.88 -8.45 10.30
C GLY A 15 -9.69 -9.52 11.03
N GLY A 16 -11.03 -9.39 11.06
CA GLY A 16 -11.94 -10.36 11.69
C GLY A 16 -12.14 -10.15 13.20
N ARG A 17 -11.71 -9.00 13.75
CA ARG A 17 -11.96 -8.59 15.13
C ARG A 17 -12.68 -7.25 15.18
N PRO A 18 -13.48 -6.96 16.21
CA PRO A 18 -14.02 -5.63 16.42
C PRO A 18 -12.88 -4.60 16.50
N PHE A 19 -13.13 -3.42 15.94
CA PHE A 19 -12.21 -2.29 16.04
C PHE A 19 -12.47 -1.56 17.37
N ASP A 20 -11.38 -1.23 18.08
CA ASP A 20 -11.41 -0.39 19.28
C ASP A 20 -10.36 0.72 19.15
N ALA A 21 -10.77 1.98 19.20
CA ALA A 21 -9.86 3.12 19.08
C ALA A 21 -8.92 3.28 20.29
N ALA A 22 -9.18 2.60 21.40
CA ALA A 22 -8.32 2.58 22.58
C ALA A 22 -7.08 1.69 22.40
N ASP A 23 -7.16 0.69 21.51
CA ASP A 23 -6.05 -0.19 21.22
C ASP A 23 -5.03 0.45 20.25
N PRO A 24 -3.75 0.03 20.27
CA PRO A 24 -2.78 0.48 19.30
C PRO A 24 -3.23 0.16 17.87
N ALA A 25 -3.50 1.19 17.07
CA ALA A 25 -4.07 1.04 15.74
C ALA A 25 -3.02 0.95 14.63
N VAL A 26 -3.36 0.21 13.56
CA VAL A 26 -2.62 0.14 12.30
C VAL A 26 -3.56 0.32 11.11
N LEU A 27 -3.19 1.22 10.20
CA LEU A 27 -3.85 1.45 8.91
C LEU A 27 -3.02 0.82 7.79
N PHE A 28 -3.66 0.00 6.97
CA PHE A 28 -3.08 -0.59 5.77
C PHE A 28 -3.63 0.11 4.53
N LEU A 29 -2.72 0.59 3.65
CA LEU A 29 -3.02 1.32 2.42
C LEU A 29 -2.53 0.49 1.22
N HIS A 30 -3.44 0.10 0.35
CA HIS A 30 -3.15 -0.74 -0.81
C HIS A 30 -2.51 0.02 -1.98
N GLY A 31 -1.98 -0.71 -2.96
CA GLY A 31 -1.41 -0.19 -4.20
C GLY A 31 -2.45 0.17 -5.26
N ALA A 32 -1.97 0.71 -6.40
CA ALA A 32 -2.79 1.13 -7.52
C ALA A 32 -3.71 0.01 -8.05
N GLY A 33 -4.99 0.31 -8.27
CA GLY A 33 -6.00 -0.60 -8.80
C GLY A 33 -6.38 -1.76 -7.89
N MET A 34 -5.92 -1.77 -6.62
CA MET A 34 -6.17 -2.84 -5.65
C MET A 34 -7.28 -2.48 -4.67
N ASP A 35 -7.47 -3.30 -3.65
CA ASP A 35 -8.36 -3.07 -2.52
C ASP A 35 -7.77 -3.69 -1.22
N HIS A 36 -8.52 -3.59 -0.11
CA HIS A 36 -8.13 -4.13 1.21
C HIS A 36 -7.74 -5.60 1.21
N THR A 37 -8.20 -6.41 0.23
CA THR A 37 -8.00 -7.87 0.24
C THR A 37 -6.54 -8.28 0.09
N VAL A 38 -5.67 -7.41 -0.47
CA VAL A 38 -4.22 -7.67 -0.52
C VAL A 38 -3.61 -7.79 0.87
N TRP A 39 -4.22 -7.20 1.88
CA TRP A 39 -3.79 -7.18 3.28
C TRP A 39 -4.43 -8.28 4.15
N ALA A 40 -5.18 -9.22 3.56
CA ALA A 40 -6.00 -10.17 4.31
C ALA A 40 -5.21 -10.94 5.40
N LEU A 41 -4.00 -11.41 5.09
CA LEU A 41 -3.17 -12.17 6.03
C LEU A 41 -2.56 -11.27 7.10
N GLN A 42 -2.01 -10.12 6.72
CA GLN A 42 -1.41 -9.14 7.62
C GLN A 42 -2.46 -8.55 8.56
N ALA A 43 -3.60 -8.10 8.02
CA ALA A 43 -4.70 -7.55 8.79
C ALA A 43 -5.22 -8.56 9.83
N ARG A 44 -5.43 -9.82 9.42
CA ARG A 44 -5.85 -10.88 10.33
C ARG A 44 -4.81 -11.12 11.43
N TYR A 45 -3.53 -11.22 11.05
CA TYR A 45 -2.47 -11.45 12.03
C TYR A 45 -2.46 -10.37 13.12
N PHE A 46 -2.36 -9.09 12.73
CA PHE A 46 -2.27 -7.99 13.68
C PHE A 46 -3.54 -7.82 14.52
N ALA A 47 -4.72 -8.02 13.94
CA ALA A 47 -5.99 -7.97 14.68
C ALA A 47 -6.06 -9.04 15.79
N HIS A 48 -5.49 -10.22 15.56
CA HIS A 48 -5.45 -11.30 16.56
C HIS A 48 -4.24 -11.24 17.50
N HIS A 49 -3.36 -10.23 17.33
CA HIS A 49 -2.18 -9.98 18.15
C HIS A 49 -2.19 -8.59 18.81
N GLY A 50 -3.38 -8.14 19.23
CA GLY A 50 -3.54 -6.94 20.08
C GLY A 50 -3.42 -5.61 19.32
N ARG A 51 -3.79 -5.57 18.03
CA ARG A 51 -3.89 -4.32 17.27
C ARG A 51 -5.30 -4.08 16.78
N SER A 52 -5.75 -2.84 16.85
CA SER A 52 -6.92 -2.40 16.10
C SER A 52 -6.53 -2.12 14.66
N VAL A 53 -7.18 -2.83 13.72
CA VAL A 53 -6.78 -2.87 12.32
C VAL A 53 -7.80 -2.17 11.43
N LEU A 54 -7.32 -1.34 10.52
CA LEU A 54 -8.09 -0.78 9.41
C LEU A 54 -7.33 -1.03 8.10
N ALA A 55 -7.67 -2.09 7.38
CA ALA A 55 -7.25 -2.24 5.98
C ALA A 55 -8.29 -1.52 5.12
N LEU A 56 -7.91 -0.32 4.67
CA LEU A 56 -8.81 0.63 4.01
C LEU A 56 -8.94 0.32 2.51
N ASP A 57 -10.17 0.43 1.99
CA ASP A 57 -10.37 0.68 0.57
C ASP A 57 -10.28 2.18 0.33
N LEU A 58 -9.36 2.62 -0.52
CA LEU A 58 -9.21 4.02 -0.89
C LEU A 58 -10.48 4.57 -1.57
N PRO A 59 -10.69 5.90 -1.63
CA PRO A 59 -11.88 6.48 -2.28
C PRO A 59 -12.03 5.99 -3.71
N GLY A 60 -13.21 5.47 -4.05
CA GLY A 60 -13.49 4.89 -5.36
C GLY A 60 -13.01 3.45 -5.56
N HIS A 61 -12.33 2.83 -4.59
CA HIS A 61 -11.82 1.46 -4.68
C HIS A 61 -12.69 0.47 -3.91
N GLY A 62 -12.61 -0.80 -4.31
CA GLY A 62 -13.24 -1.92 -3.62
C GLY A 62 -14.70 -1.63 -3.23
N ARG A 63 -14.96 -1.62 -1.93
CA ARG A 63 -16.27 -1.37 -1.31
C ARG A 63 -16.47 0.08 -0.85
N SER A 64 -15.44 0.94 -1.00
CA SER A 64 -15.54 2.36 -0.66
C SER A 64 -16.27 3.15 -1.73
N ALA A 65 -17.16 4.04 -1.30
CA ALA A 65 -17.80 5.03 -2.15
C ALA A 65 -16.85 6.24 -2.39
N GLY A 66 -17.39 7.29 -2.98
CA GLY A 66 -16.70 8.55 -3.24
C GLY A 66 -15.94 8.56 -4.55
N SER A 67 -15.44 9.74 -4.89
CA SER A 67 -14.67 9.96 -6.11
C SER A 67 -13.22 9.58 -5.93
N ILE A 68 -12.61 9.07 -7.00
CA ILE A 68 -11.17 8.80 -7.06
C ILE A 68 -10.41 10.11 -6.77
N ARG A 69 -9.36 10.03 -5.97
CA ARG A 69 -8.48 11.17 -5.68
C ARG A 69 -7.30 11.16 -6.65
N GLY A 70 -7.19 12.18 -7.48
CA GLY A 70 -6.22 12.23 -8.58
C GLY A 70 -4.77 12.55 -8.18
N SER A 71 -4.41 12.54 -6.89
CA SER A 71 -3.02 12.77 -6.46
C SER A 71 -2.69 12.12 -5.14
N VAL A 72 -1.41 11.77 -4.94
CA VAL A 72 -0.86 11.26 -3.68
C VAL A 72 -1.12 12.25 -2.53
N ALA A 73 -0.97 13.55 -2.79
CA ALA A 73 -1.23 14.59 -1.79
C ALA A 73 -2.68 14.59 -1.29
N ALA A 74 -3.66 14.51 -2.21
CA ALA A 74 -5.08 14.46 -1.85
C ALA A 74 -5.44 13.15 -1.11
N LEU A 75 -4.77 12.04 -1.44
CA LEU A 75 -4.94 10.77 -0.72
C LEU A 75 -4.30 10.83 0.68
N ALA A 76 -3.17 11.53 0.85
CA ALA A 76 -2.57 11.76 2.16
C ALA A 76 -3.47 12.62 3.08
N ASP A 77 -4.11 13.66 2.55
CA ASP A 77 -5.09 14.46 3.28
C ASP A 77 -6.33 13.63 3.66
N TRP A 78 -6.74 12.72 2.77
CA TRP A 78 -7.82 11.77 3.08
C TRP A 78 -7.45 10.77 4.19
N VAL A 79 -6.18 10.35 4.31
CA VAL A 79 -5.73 9.52 5.45
C VAL A 79 -5.89 10.25 6.77
N ALA A 80 -5.65 11.59 6.83
CA ALA A 80 -5.93 12.39 8.02
C ALA A 80 -7.41 12.30 8.42
N GLN A 81 -8.30 12.47 7.45
CA GLN A 81 -9.75 12.35 7.67
C GLN A 81 -10.16 10.93 8.10
N ALA A 82 -9.46 9.89 7.57
CA ALA A 82 -9.71 8.51 7.97
C ALA A 82 -9.33 8.26 9.45
N LEU A 83 -8.22 8.84 9.93
CA LEU A 83 -7.85 8.80 11.33
C LEU A 83 -8.91 9.49 12.21
N ASP A 84 -9.39 10.67 11.78
CA ASP A 84 -10.41 11.42 12.53
C ASP A 84 -11.75 10.66 12.57
N ALA A 85 -12.20 10.13 11.43
CA ALA A 85 -13.42 9.34 11.34
C ALA A 85 -13.37 8.03 12.15
N ALA A 86 -12.18 7.49 12.36
CA ALA A 86 -11.95 6.31 13.20
C ALA A 86 -11.75 6.65 14.69
N GLY A 87 -11.75 7.93 15.08
CA GLY A 87 -11.49 8.37 16.44
C GLY A 87 -10.03 8.15 16.90
N LEU A 88 -9.10 8.06 15.96
CA LEU A 88 -7.70 7.77 16.25
C LEU A 88 -6.88 9.05 16.39
N ALA A 89 -6.27 9.28 17.54
CA ALA A 89 -5.29 10.35 17.72
C ALA A 89 -4.02 10.09 16.90
N ARG A 90 -3.58 8.83 16.84
CA ARG A 90 -2.41 8.40 16.07
C ARG A 90 -2.47 6.91 15.74
N ALA A 91 -1.76 6.49 14.67
CA ALA A 91 -1.67 5.09 14.27
C ALA A 91 -0.33 4.75 13.61
N ALA A 92 -0.04 3.44 13.47
CA ALA A 92 0.96 2.98 12.52
C ALA A 92 0.36 3.05 11.10
N LEU A 93 1.14 3.52 10.12
CA LEU A 93 0.77 3.47 8.71
C LEU A 93 1.61 2.43 7.97
N VAL A 94 0.95 1.55 7.26
CA VAL A 94 1.60 0.52 6.43
C VAL A 94 1.08 0.69 5.01
N GLY A 95 1.95 1.06 4.08
CA GLY A 95 1.56 1.27 2.68
C GLY A 95 2.35 0.38 1.73
N HIS A 96 1.69 -0.08 0.66
CA HIS A 96 2.31 -0.82 -0.43
C HIS A 96 2.22 -0.02 -1.74
N SER A 97 3.34 0.13 -2.47
CA SER A 97 3.38 0.79 -3.78
C SER A 97 2.81 2.21 -3.71
N MET A 98 1.74 2.54 -4.45
CA MET A 98 1.02 3.81 -4.30
C MET A 98 0.63 4.10 -2.85
N GLY A 99 0.17 3.10 -2.11
CA GLY A 99 -0.14 3.22 -0.69
C GLY A 99 1.08 3.59 0.16
N ALA A 100 2.30 3.22 -0.26
CA ALA A 100 3.53 3.64 0.41
C ALA A 100 3.85 5.12 0.16
N LEU A 101 3.62 5.64 -1.06
CA LEU A 101 3.72 7.08 -1.34
C LEU A 101 2.72 7.87 -0.51
N ILE A 102 1.47 7.38 -0.42
CA ILE A 102 0.41 8.01 0.39
C ILE A 102 0.81 8.02 1.87
N ALA A 103 1.28 6.90 2.41
CA ALA A 103 1.70 6.79 3.81
C ALA A 103 2.89 7.71 4.13
N LEU A 104 3.86 7.81 3.22
CA LEU A 104 5.01 8.70 3.33
C LEU A 104 4.58 10.17 3.37
N GLU A 105 3.75 10.58 2.42
CA GLU A 105 3.24 11.96 2.34
C GLU A 105 2.36 12.30 3.55
N ALA A 106 1.52 11.37 4.00
CA ALA A 106 0.71 11.53 5.21
C ALA A 106 1.57 11.71 6.46
N ALA A 107 2.62 10.89 6.63
CA ALA A 107 3.54 11.02 7.77
C ALA A 107 4.26 12.38 7.76
N ALA A 108 4.68 12.86 6.59
CA ALA A 108 5.33 14.15 6.44
C ALA A 108 4.41 15.36 6.72
N ARG A 109 3.09 15.21 6.45
CA ARG A 109 2.08 16.27 6.68
C ARG A 109 1.51 16.28 8.09
N MET A 110 1.53 15.15 8.76
CA MET A 110 0.90 14.96 10.06
C MET A 110 1.91 14.49 11.12
N PRO A 111 2.95 15.29 11.45
CA PRO A 111 3.88 14.93 12.50
C PRO A 111 3.12 14.69 13.82
N GLY A 112 3.47 13.63 14.52
CA GLY A 112 2.79 13.22 15.75
C GLY A 112 1.51 12.38 15.58
N ARG A 113 0.88 12.35 14.38
CA ARG A 113 -0.28 11.46 14.09
C ARG A 113 0.15 10.06 13.62
N VAL A 114 1.37 9.93 13.11
CA VAL A 114 1.92 8.66 12.65
C VAL A 114 2.89 8.13 13.70
N ARG A 115 2.52 7.01 14.35
CA ARG A 115 3.33 6.39 15.39
C ARG A 115 4.56 5.71 14.82
N SER A 116 4.40 5.05 13.70
CA SER A 116 5.43 4.37 12.94
C SER A 116 4.99 4.21 11.48
N LEU A 117 5.95 4.05 10.58
CA LEU A 117 5.73 4.02 9.14
C LEU A 117 6.38 2.78 8.52
N ALA A 118 5.63 2.01 7.74
CA ALA A 118 6.18 0.93 6.94
C ALA A 118 5.86 1.14 5.45
N LEU A 119 6.92 1.21 4.65
CA LEU A 119 6.90 1.53 3.23
C LEU A 119 7.32 0.29 2.43
N LEU A 120 6.36 -0.36 1.79
CA LEU A 120 6.54 -1.61 1.08
C LEU A 120 6.58 -1.34 -0.44
N GLY A 121 7.67 -1.74 -1.12
CA GLY A 121 7.78 -1.57 -2.57
C GLY A 121 7.66 -0.09 -2.99
N ILE A 122 8.54 0.76 -2.49
CA ILE A 122 8.56 2.21 -2.75
C ILE A 122 9.83 2.64 -3.49
N ALA A 123 9.71 3.70 -4.27
CA ALA A 123 10.82 4.43 -4.88
C ALA A 123 10.61 5.95 -4.77
N GLY A 124 11.69 6.73 -4.86
CA GLY A 124 11.63 8.19 -4.83
C GLY A 124 10.84 8.81 -5.98
N ARG A 125 10.81 8.12 -7.11
CA ARG A 125 9.96 8.38 -8.29
C ARG A 125 9.42 7.03 -8.75
N MET A 126 8.16 7.00 -9.14
CA MET A 126 7.52 5.80 -9.69
C MET A 126 7.00 6.09 -11.11
N PRO A 127 7.91 6.25 -12.10
CA PRO A 127 7.49 6.47 -13.48
C PRO A 127 6.75 5.24 -13.99
N VAL A 128 5.60 5.45 -14.60
CA VAL A 128 4.79 4.39 -15.19
C VAL A 128 5.15 4.23 -16.66
N HIS A 129 5.38 2.99 -17.09
CA HIS A 129 5.71 2.70 -18.48
C HIS A 129 4.59 3.18 -19.43
N PRO A 130 4.90 3.81 -20.58
CA PRO A 130 3.88 4.35 -21.49
C PRO A 130 2.84 3.33 -21.95
N ASP A 131 3.25 2.08 -22.23
CA ASP A 131 2.32 1.03 -22.64
C ASP A 131 1.31 0.70 -21.55
N LEU A 132 1.76 0.66 -20.28
CA LEU A 132 0.89 0.44 -19.14
C LEU A 132 -0.09 1.62 -18.97
N GLN A 133 0.37 2.85 -19.09
CA GLN A 133 -0.49 4.04 -19.03
C GLN A 133 -1.55 4.01 -20.13
N THR A 134 -1.15 3.73 -21.36
CA THR A 134 -2.04 3.67 -22.53
C THR A 134 -3.07 2.56 -22.36
N ALA A 135 -2.66 1.37 -21.98
CA ALA A 135 -3.57 0.24 -21.76
C ALA A 135 -4.56 0.51 -20.60
N ALA A 136 -4.10 1.12 -19.50
CA ALA A 136 -4.96 1.47 -18.38
C ALA A 136 -5.96 2.57 -18.73
N ALA A 137 -5.54 3.60 -19.46
CA ALA A 137 -6.42 4.67 -19.93
C ALA A 137 -7.51 4.17 -20.89
N ALA A 138 -7.20 3.13 -21.67
CA ALA A 138 -8.13 2.48 -22.59
C ALA A 138 -8.97 1.36 -21.93
N GLY A 139 -8.82 1.09 -20.62
CA GLY A 139 -9.51 0.01 -19.93
C GLY A 139 -9.17 -1.40 -20.45
N GLN A 140 -7.99 -1.56 -21.05
CA GLN A 140 -7.59 -2.83 -21.65
C GLN A 140 -7.09 -3.82 -20.61
N ARG A 141 -7.44 -5.10 -20.78
CA ARG A 141 -6.92 -6.21 -19.97
C ARG A 141 -5.39 -6.31 -19.96
N LEU A 142 -4.74 -5.79 -20.97
CA LEU A 142 -3.28 -5.70 -21.03
C LEU A 142 -2.68 -4.96 -19.84
N ALA A 143 -3.39 -3.96 -19.26
CA ALA A 143 -2.88 -3.19 -18.14
C ALA A 143 -2.67 -4.05 -16.86
N PRO A 144 -3.68 -4.78 -16.33
CA PRO A 144 -3.45 -5.68 -15.21
C PRO A 144 -2.47 -6.81 -15.54
N GLU A 145 -2.45 -7.32 -16.77
CA GLU A 145 -1.48 -8.35 -17.19
C GLU A 145 -0.04 -7.83 -17.11
N LEU A 146 0.26 -6.62 -17.62
CA LEU A 146 1.58 -6.01 -17.52
C LEU A 146 1.98 -5.73 -16.06
N MET A 147 1.06 -5.15 -15.25
CA MET A 147 1.33 -4.89 -13.84
C MET A 147 1.72 -6.17 -13.09
N VAL A 148 0.98 -7.24 -13.33
CA VAL A 148 1.18 -8.50 -12.63
C VAL A 148 2.44 -9.21 -13.12
N ALA A 149 2.71 -9.18 -14.43
CA ALA A 149 3.93 -9.78 -15.01
C ALA A 149 5.21 -9.06 -14.54
N TRP A 150 5.16 -7.74 -14.37
CA TRP A 150 6.31 -6.97 -13.88
C TRP A 150 6.40 -6.95 -12.34
N GLY A 151 5.25 -7.07 -11.66
CA GLY A 151 5.15 -6.97 -10.22
C GLY A 151 5.54 -8.23 -9.46
N HIS A 152 5.49 -9.42 -10.07
CA HIS A 152 5.86 -10.65 -9.39
C HIS A 152 7.28 -11.08 -9.70
N GLY A 153 7.99 -11.56 -8.68
CA GLY A 153 9.25 -12.27 -8.84
C GLY A 153 9.05 -13.61 -9.58
N ARG A 154 10.14 -14.17 -10.15
CA ARG A 154 10.06 -15.41 -10.96
C ARG A 154 9.37 -16.56 -10.22
N ALA A 155 9.65 -16.75 -8.93
CA ALA A 155 9.01 -17.81 -8.14
C ALA A 155 7.48 -17.63 -8.08
N GLY A 156 7.02 -16.38 -7.90
CA GLY A 156 5.59 -16.04 -7.91
C GLY A 156 4.90 -16.32 -9.23
N GLN A 157 5.62 -16.13 -10.35
CA GLN A 157 5.09 -16.37 -11.70
C GLN A 157 4.87 -17.86 -12.02
N ILE A 158 5.67 -18.74 -11.44
CA ILE A 158 5.68 -20.19 -11.74
C ILE A 158 5.09 -21.05 -10.61
N GLY A 159 4.29 -20.46 -9.73
CA GLY A 159 3.62 -21.21 -8.66
C GLY A 159 4.46 -21.46 -7.41
N GLY A 160 5.54 -20.71 -7.19
CA GLY A 160 6.44 -20.84 -6.06
C GLY A 160 5.93 -20.26 -4.72
N HIS A 161 4.62 -20.13 -4.56
CA HIS A 161 4.03 -19.70 -3.28
C HIS A 161 4.09 -20.85 -2.24
N PRO A 162 4.36 -20.55 -0.95
CA PRO A 162 4.37 -21.58 0.10
C PRO A 162 3.05 -22.34 0.24
N SER A 163 1.92 -21.74 -0.07
CA SER A 163 0.61 -22.41 -0.11
C SER A 163 0.40 -23.09 -1.45
N PRO A 164 0.39 -24.43 -1.52
CA PRO A 164 0.18 -25.17 -2.79
C PRO A 164 -1.15 -24.80 -3.44
N GLY A 165 -1.17 -24.72 -4.77
CA GLY A 165 -2.38 -24.45 -5.56
C GLY A 165 -2.79 -22.97 -5.61
N LEU A 166 -2.11 -22.06 -4.93
CA LEU A 166 -2.39 -20.64 -5.02
C LEU A 166 -1.80 -20.07 -6.33
N TRP A 167 -2.67 -19.56 -7.20
CA TRP A 167 -2.28 -18.90 -8.43
C TRP A 167 -2.21 -17.38 -8.22
N MET A 168 -1.07 -16.86 -7.74
CA MET A 168 -0.88 -15.44 -7.40
C MET A 168 -1.14 -14.52 -8.59
N MET A 169 -0.61 -14.86 -9.77
CA MET A 169 -0.77 -14.05 -10.99
C MET A 169 -2.25 -13.85 -11.34
N GLY A 170 -3.02 -14.95 -11.43
CA GLY A 170 -4.44 -14.86 -11.75
C GLY A 170 -5.28 -14.17 -10.71
N ASN A 171 -4.96 -14.35 -9.43
CA ASN A 171 -5.63 -13.65 -8.35
C ASN A 171 -5.38 -12.14 -8.43
N ALA A 172 -4.15 -11.71 -8.71
CA ALA A 172 -3.79 -10.30 -8.84
C ALA A 172 -4.45 -9.66 -10.08
N ILE A 173 -4.45 -10.35 -11.23
CA ILE A 173 -5.17 -9.89 -12.44
C ILE A 173 -6.66 -9.72 -12.11
N SER A 174 -7.30 -10.75 -11.55
CA SER A 174 -8.72 -10.71 -11.22
C SER A 174 -9.07 -9.61 -10.21
N LEU A 175 -8.18 -9.31 -9.26
CA LEU A 175 -8.36 -8.22 -8.31
C LEU A 175 -8.39 -6.86 -9.03
N ILE A 176 -7.41 -6.60 -9.89
CA ILE A 176 -7.29 -5.33 -10.62
C ILE A 176 -8.44 -5.18 -11.62
N GLU A 177 -8.83 -6.25 -12.31
CA GLU A 177 -9.97 -6.24 -13.26
C GLU A 177 -11.31 -5.92 -12.59
N ARG A 178 -11.48 -6.22 -11.29
CA ARG A 178 -12.70 -5.87 -10.55
C ARG A 178 -12.73 -4.42 -10.08
N SER A 179 -11.63 -3.68 -10.22
CA SER A 179 -11.63 -2.25 -9.91
C SER A 179 -12.61 -1.52 -10.82
N ARG A 180 -13.17 -0.40 -10.32
CA ARG A 180 -14.09 0.41 -11.12
C ARG A 180 -13.36 1.00 -12.32
N GLU A 181 -14.12 1.26 -13.38
CA GLU A 181 -13.60 1.92 -14.57
C GLU A 181 -12.85 3.22 -14.23
N GLY A 182 -11.69 3.42 -14.84
CA GLY A 182 -10.85 4.59 -14.64
C GLY A 182 -9.99 4.60 -13.37
N VAL A 183 -10.24 3.73 -12.39
CA VAL A 183 -9.48 3.68 -11.12
C VAL A 183 -8.00 3.43 -11.38
N LEU A 184 -7.66 2.35 -12.09
CA LEU A 184 -6.27 2.01 -12.37
C LEU A 184 -5.53 3.14 -13.12
N ALA A 185 -6.19 3.73 -14.12
CA ALA A 185 -5.62 4.82 -14.91
C ALA A 185 -5.32 6.07 -14.04
N ALA A 186 -6.26 6.43 -13.16
CA ALA A 186 -6.09 7.57 -12.25
C ALA A 186 -4.98 7.34 -11.23
N ASP A 187 -4.90 6.14 -10.67
CA ASP A 187 -3.86 5.77 -9.70
C ASP A 187 -2.46 5.79 -10.32
N LEU A 188 -2.32 5.21 -11.51
CA LEU A 188 -1.05 5.21 -12.24
C LEU A 188 -0.63 6.65 -12.61
N ALA A 189 -1.59 7.48 -13.01
CA ALA A 189 -1.33 8.90 -13.28
C ALA A 189 -0.88 9.65 -12.01
N ALA A 190 -1.51 9.39 -10.85
CA ALA A 190 -1.12 9.97 -9.57
C ALA A 190 0.29 9.55 -9.15
N CYS A 191 0.66 8.27 -9.31
CA CYS A 191 2.01 7.77 -9.05
C CYS A 191 3.05 8.43 -9.98
N ASN A 192 2.75 8.48 -11.27
CA ASN A 192 3.64 9.04 -12.29
C ASN A 192 3.90 10.54 -12.09
N ALA A 193 2.88 11.29 -11.66
CA ALA A 193 2.97 12.73 -11.43
C ALA A 193 3.65 13.11 -10.10
N TYR A 194 3.69 12.18 -9.12
CA TYR A 194 4.21 12.50 -7.79
C TYR A 194 5.75 12.56 -7.78
N ASP A 195 6.29 13.72 -7.40
CA ASP A 195 7.72 14.00 -7.30
C ASP A 195 8.18 14.48 -5.90
N GLY A 196 7.22 14.54 -4.95
CA GLY A 196 7.45 15.03 -3.60
C GLY A 196 8.11 14.06 -2.62
N ALA A 197 8.37 12.81 -3.00
CA ALA A 197 8.75 11.75 -2.06
C ALA A 197 10.01 12.06 -1.24
N LEU A 198 11.07 12.62 -1.84
CA LEU A 198 12.30 12.96 -1.13
C LEU A 198 12.08 14.11 -0.14
N ALA A 199 11.33 15.13 -0.54
CA ALA A 199 10.96 16.24 0.33
C ALA A 199 10.06 15.80 1.49
N ALA A 200 9.16 14.85 1.26
CA ALA A 200 8.35 14.22 2.30
C ALA A 200 9.23 13.41 3.27
N ALA A 201 10.13 12.57 2.76
CA ALA A 201 11.03 11.75 3.56
C ALA A 201 11.87 12.59 4.54
N ALA A 202 12.37 13.75 4.11
CA ALA A 202 13.13 14.65 4.96
C ALA A 202 12.34 15.24 6.15
N ARG A 203 10.99 15.15 6.13
CA ARG A 203 10.11 15.65 7.21
C ARG A 203 9.57 14.54 8.10
N VAL A 204 9.82 13.26 7.78
CA VAL A 204 9.37 12.14 8.61
C VAL A 204 10.21 12.06 9.89
N ASP A 205 9.56 12.05 11.03
CA ASP A 205 10.18 12.02 12.37
C ASP A 205 9.88 10.74 13.17
N CYS A 206 9.11 9.81 12.62
CA CYS A 206 8.75 8.56 13.28
C CYS A 206 9.62 7.38 12.84
N PRO A 207 9.70 6.29 13.65
CA PRO A 207 10.35 5.05 13.25
C PRO A 207 9.82 4.55 11.91
N THR A 208 10.72 4.23 10.96
CA THR A 208 10.33 3.89 9.59
C THR A 208 11.02 2.61 9.12
N LEU A 209 10.23 1.71 8.54
CA LEU A 209 10.70 0.50 7.88
C LEU A 209 10.50 0.61 6.37
N PHE A 210 11.57 0.42 5.60
CA PHE A 210 11.52 0.11 4.18
C PHE A 210 11.57 -1.41 4.02
N LEU A 211 10.56 -1.98 3.36
CA LEU A 211 10.50 -3.40 3.05
C LEU A 211 10.43 -3.58 1.53
N LEU A 212 11.48 -4.13 0.94
CA LEU A 212 11.71 -4.13 -0.50
C LEU A 212 11.91 -5.56 -1.00
N GLY A 213 11.49 -5.82 -2.24
CA GLY A 213 11.76 -7.09 -2.91
C GLY A 213 13.06 -7.02 -3.72
N ALA A 214 13.95 -8.00 -3.57
CA ALA A 214 15.22 -8.03 -4.31
C ALA A 214 15.04 -8.18 -5.83
N ALA A 215 13.92 -8.80 -6.26
CA ALA A 215 13.56 -8.99 -7.65
C ALA A 215 12.47 -8.01 -8.14
N ASP A 216 12.21 -6.95 -7.38
CA ASP A 216 11.23 -5.91 -7.75
C ASP A 216 11.72 -5.14 -8.99
N ARG A 217 10.94 -5.24 -10.07
CA ARG A 217 11.22 -4.58 -11.36
C ARG A 217 10.45 -3.27 -11.51
N MET A 218 9.43 -3.02 -10.69
CA MET A 218 8.63 -1.80 -10.70
C MET A 218 9.29 -0.71 -9.85
N THR A 219 9.73 -1.07 -8.64
CA THR A 219 10.44 -0.18 -7.71
C THR A 219 11.71 -0.87 -7.18
N PRO A 220 12.74 -1.05 -8.01
CA PRO A 220 13.99 -1.68 -7.61
C PRO A 220 14.56 -1.07 -6.32
N PRO A 221 15.12 -1.87 -5.39
CA PRO A 221 15.59 -1.39 -4.08
C PRO A 221 16.54 -0.19 -4.14
N VAL A 222 17.36 -0.09 -5.19
CA VAL A 222 18.27 1.03 -5.38
C VAL A 222 17.55 2.39 -5.47
N HIS A 223 16.31 2.41 -5.95
CA HIS A 223 15.52 3.64 -6.10
C HIS A 223 14.86 4.10 -4.77
N ALA A 224 14.87 3.27 -3.73
CA ALA A 224 14.45 3.65 -2.39
C ALA A 224 15.58 4.22 -1.52
N LYS A 225 16.84 4.07 -1.95
CA LYS A 225 18.03 4.41 -1.15
C LYS A 225 18.02 5.86 -0.66
N ALA A 226 17.80 6.82 -1.54
CA ALA A 226 17.76 8.22 -1.18
C ALA A 226 16.65 8.55 -0.17
N LEU A 227 15.49 7.88 -0.24
CA LEU A 227 14.42 8.04 0.74
C LEU A 227 14.84 7.52 2.11
N SER A 228 15.43 6.32 2.16
CA SER A 228 15.85 5.71 3.42
C SER A 228 16.98 6.47 4.08
N GLU A 229 17.88 7.10 3.32
CA GLU A 229 18.94 7.96 3.84
C GLU A 229 18.40 9.31 4.35
N ALA A 230 17.28 9.80 3.81
CA ALA A 230 16.67 11.06 4.25
C ALA A 230 15.90 10.93 5.58
N ILE A 231 15.46 9.73 5.95
CA ILE A 231 14.72 9.47 7.21
C ILE A 231 15.70 8.97 8.28
N LYS A 232 15.94 9.76 9.30
CA LYS A 232 16.95 9.46 10.36
C LYS A 232 16.71 8.13 11.10
N SER A 233 15.47 7.74 11.28
CA SER A 233 15.02 6.51 11.98
C SER A 233 14.66 5.38 11.04
N ALA A 234 15.16 5.40 9.80
CA ALA A 234 14.85 4.40 8.80
C ALA A 234 15.67 3.12 8.98
N ARG A 235 14.99 1.99 8.78
CA ARG A 235 15.58 0.67 8.62
C ARG A 235 15.12 0.07 7.30
N THR A 236 16.01 -0.58 6.58
CA THR A 236 15.68 -1.27 5.32
C THR A 236 15.86 -2.77 5.46
N VAL A 237 14.84 -3.51 5.03
CA VAL A 237 14.87 -4.96 4.87
C VAL A 237 14.59 -5.29 3.40
N VAL A 238 15.44 -6.13 2.81
CA VAL A 238 15.29 -6.58 1.42
C VAL A 238 14.99 -8.08 1.43
N LEU A 239 13.83 -8.47 0.91
CA LEU A 239 13.41 -9.87 0.83
C LEU A 239 14.02 -10.53 -0.43
N PRO A 240 14.77 -11.63 -0.28
CA PRO A 240 15.36 -12.33 -1.44
C PRO A 240 14.25 -12.94 -2.32
N ASP A 241 14.53 -13.07 -3.62
CA ASP A 241 13.67 -13.71 -4.62
C ASP A 241 12.22 -13.21 -4.63
N THR A 242 11.99 -11.96 -4.22
CA THR A 242 10.67 -11.35 -4.06
C THR A 242 10.51 -10.17 -5.00
N GLY A 243 9.40 -10.11 -5.70
CA GLY A 243 9.05 -9.00 -6.59
C GLY A 243 8.40 -7.83 -5.84
N HIS A 244 7.67 -7.02 -6.59
CA HIS A 244 6.91 -5.86 -6.10
C HIS A 244 5.73 -6.28 -5.21
N MET A 245 5.11 -7.44 -5.51
CA MET A 245 3.93 -7.96 -4.81
C MET A 245 4.29 -8.71 -3.53
N LEU A 246 5.27 -8.18 -2.76
CA LEU A 246 5.83 -8.83 -1.57
C LEU A 246 4.78 -9.23 -0.53
N VAL A 247 3.70 -8.47 -0.38
CA VAL A 247 2.60 -8.76 0.57
C VAL A 247 1.90 -10.09 0.28
N THR A 248 1.89 -10.52 -0.97
CA THR A 248 1.29 -11.79 -1.42
C THR A 248 2.34 -12.85 -1.73
N GLU A 249 3.53 -12.47 -2.18
CA GLU A 249 4.62 -13.40 -2.49
C GLU A 249 5.28 -13.98 -1.24
N ARG A 250 5.42 -13.17 -0.17
CA ARG A 250 6.12 -13.51 1.08
C ARG A 250 5.34 -13.02 2.31
N PRO A 251 4.08 -13.44 2.49
CA PRO A 251 3.20 -12.88 3.52
C PRO A 251 3.77 -13.03 4.93
N ASP A 252 4.40 -14.17 5.26
CA ASP A 252 4.97 -14.42 6.58
C ASP A 252 6.19 -13.53 6.83
N ALA A 253 7.10 -13.39 5.86
CA ALA A 253 8.27 -12.51 5.98
C ALA A 253 7.85 -11.03 6.10
N VAL A 254 6.77 -10.63 5.42
CA VAL A 254 6.17 -9.29 5.58
C VAL A 254 5.63 -9.12 7.00
N ILE A 255 4.88 -10.09 7.53
CA ILE A 255 4.37 -10.06 8.91
C ILE A 255 5.54 -9.97 9.89
N ASP A 256 6.58 -10.79 9.74
CA ASP A 256 7.74 -10.80 10.63
C ASP A 256 8.47 -9.46 10.65
N ALA A 257 8.66 -8.84 9.49
CA ALA A 257 9.26 -7.51 9.41
C ALA A 257 8.37 -6.41 10.04
N LEU A 258 7.05 -6.50 9.88
CA LEU A 258 6.09 -5.54 10.42
C LEU A 258 5.93 -5.64 11.94
N LYS A 259 6.07 -6.83 12.55
CA LYS A 259 6.01 -7.02 14.03
C LYS A 259 6.94 -6.09 14.80
N GLU A 260 8.05 -5.70 14.18
CA GLU A 260 9.07 -4.89 14.84
C GLU A 260 8.74 -3.41 14.84
N ILE A 261 7.68 -2.99 14.15
CA ILE A 261 7.37 -1.56 13.97
C ILE A 261 5.89 -1.21 14.17
N VAL A 262 4.98 -2.18 13.99
CA VAL A 262 3.52 -2.00 14.13
C VAL A 262 3.03 -2.15 15.57
#